data_f685969ff9531b80f40e173d9b44ccf6
#
_entry.id   f685969ff9531b80f40e173d9b44ccf6
#
_cell.length_a   1.000
_cell.length_b   1.000
_cell.length_c   1.000
_cell.angle_alpha   90.00
_cell.angle_beta   90.00
_cell.angle_gamma   90.00
#
_symmetry.space_group_name_H-M   'P 1'
#
loop_
_entity.id
_entity.type
_entity.pdbx_description
1 polymer ?
#
loop_
_entity_poly.entity_id
_entity_poly.type
_entity_poly.pdbx_seq_one_letter_code
_entity_poly.pdbx_strand_id
1 'polypeptide(L)'
;MKKMMISLAIAAVAMFSTANAQETVSEVVVPTKKDAVVTNSFGSNWFLGVNAGVNLYNGVFMNGESVFEHVSPALNVYVGKWHTPGFGWRIAYQGLNIQTYKDFDHTMYMNFHFDAMFNLRNLIYGYDENRIWGIIPYVGVGWAGRNEMNHEDSGIQGSISANFGLINSISVSKHWDVNIELAGVFLRNGFSGVSGSSGHDMLFSANVGVAYKFNKVGWDNAVDVPALQAIYIAAIDELMSDLNDAKAENNKLKNDYRALKNDYDKLSNNYIVLKSKPNFLDVKESVFFAFGSSKIASKKEKLNIEAYAKAAAEAGVNLRVVGYTDIIGSEEYNKGLAADRANAVAEVLKAAGVKNVEVVVVGESDEYRAKMLNRRAVIEVAK
;
A
#
# COMPACT_ATOMS: atom_id res chain seq x y z
N MET A 1 -11.52 -8.02 -17.35
CA MET A 1 -12.11 -6.67 -17.24
C MET A 1 -12.45 -6.27 -15.80
N LYS A 2 -13.18 -7.06 -14.99
CA LYS A 2 -13.52 -6.69 -13.61
C LYS A 2 -12.30 -6.47 -12.67
N LYS A 3 -11.25 -7.30 -12.77
CA LYS A 3 -9.99 -7.09 -12.00
C LYS A 3 -9.27 -5.79 -12.38
N MET A 4 -9.32 -5.40 -13.65
CA MET A 4 -8.70 -4.17 -14.14
C MET A 4 -9.44 -2.91 -13.69
N MET A 5 -10.78 -2.97 -13.56
CA MET A 5 -11.58 -1.84 -13.04
C MET A 5 -11.40 -1.61 -11.54
N ILE A 6 -11.23 -2.68 -10.76
CA ILE A 6 -10.95 -2.60 -9.32
C ILE A 6 -9.55 -2.02 -9.08
N SER A 7 -8.55 -2.44 -9.86
CA SER A 7 -7.19 -1.88 -9.79
C SER A 7 -7.14 -0.41 -10.22
N LEU A 8 -7.98 0.01 -11.17
CA LEU A 8 -8.05 1.41 -11.62
C LEU A 8 -8.71 2.33 -10.57
N ALA A 9 -9.72 1.84 -9.86
CA ALA A 9 -10.37 2.59 -8.77
C ALA A 9 -9.43 2.77 -7.56
N ILE A 10 -8.63 1.74 -7.22
CA ILE A 10 -7.62 1.81 -6.17
C ILE A 10 -6.49 2.77 -6.55
N ALA A 11 -6.05 2.77 -7.80
CA ALA A 11 -5.05 3.71 -8.31
C ALA A 11 -5.55 5.16 -8.30
N ALA A 12 -6.84 5.41 -8.54
CA ALA A 12 -7.42 6.75 -8.48
C ALA A 12 -7.44 7.33 -7.05
N VAL A 13 -7.70 6.52 -6.03
CA VAL A 13 -7.65 6.95 -4.62
C VAL A 13 -6.20 7.26 -4.21
N ALA A 14 -5.21 6.48 -4.68
CA ALA A 14 -3.79 6.72 -4.40
C ALA A 14 -3.23 7.98 -5.09
N MET A 15 -3.79 8.42 -6.23
CA MET A 15 -3.29 9.61 -6.93
C MET A 15 -3.71 10.95 -6.30
N PHE A 16 -4.70 10.98 -5.43
CA PHE A 16 -5.14 12.20 -4.75
C PHE A 16 -4.41 12.49 -3.42
N SER A 17 -3.65 11.53 -2.88
CA SER A 17 -2.90 11.71 -1.62
C SER A 17 -1.46 12.20 -1.80
N THR A 18 -0.98 12.47 -3.02
CA THR A 18 0.40 12.84 -3.31
C THR A 18 0.65 14.34 -3.38
N ALA A 19 0.39 15.06 -2.31
CA ALA A 19 0.98 16.40 -2.20
C ALA A 19 2.17 16.49 -1.22
N ASN A 20 2.36 15.55 -0.26
CA ASN A 20 3.50 15.65 0.67
C ASN A 20 3.89 14.38 1.45
N ALA A 21 3.62 13.17 0.96
CA ALA A 21 4.16 11.99 1.64
C ALA A 21 4.51 10.92 0.62
N GLN A 22 5.78 10.56 0.61
CA GLN A 22 6.31 9.32 0.04
C GLN A 22 5.89 8.18 1.00
N GLU A 23 4.58 8.01 1.23
CA GLU A 23 4.04 6.82 1.88
C GLU A 23 3.95 5.71 0.84
N THR A 24 4.65 4.63 1.13
CA THR A 24 4.52 3.35 0.44
C THR A 24 3.03 3.03 0.35
N VAL A 25 2.51 3.01 -0.87
CA VAL A 25 1.16 2.51 -1.15
C VAL A 25 1.12 1.07 -0.65
N SER A 26 0.61 0.86 0.54
CA SER A 26 0.35 -0.48 1.06
C SER A 26 -0.69 -1.10 0.13
N GLU A 27 -0.32 -2.24 -0.45
CA GLU A 27 -1.19 -3.01 -1.33
C GLU A 27 -2.51 -3.27 -0.60
N VAL A 28 -3.60 -2.72 -1.11
CA VAL A 28 -4.93 -2.91 -0.49
C VAL A 28 -5.30 -4.37 -0.64
N VAL A 29 -5.22 -5.10 0.45
CA VAL A 29 -5.64 -6.51 0.49
C VAL A 29 -7.16 -6.55 0.32
N VAL A 30 -7.60 -7.06 -0.84
CA VAL A 30 -9.03 -7.22 -1.13
C VAL A 30 -9.59 -8.32 -0.22
N PRO A 31 -10.55 -8.01 0.68
CA PRO A 31 -11.12 -9.00 1.57
C PRO A 31 -11.89 -10.07 0.78
N THR A 32 -11.70 -11.33 1.14
CA THR A 32 -12.34 -12.47 0.50
C THR A 32 -13.13 -13.31 1.50
N LYS A 33 -14.23 -13.91 1.04
CA LYS A 33 -15.04 -14.83 1.86
C LYS A 33 -14.37 -16.20 1.92
N LYS A 34 -14.24 -16.78 3.12
CA LYS A 34 -13.71 -18.14 3.29
C LYS A 34 -14.62 -19.22 2.72
N ASP A 35 -15.92 -18.99 2.74
CA ASP A 35 -16.94 -20.00 2.43
C ASP A 35 -17.50 -19.89 1.01
N ALA A 36 -17.03 -18.96 0.22
CA ALA A 36 -17.52 -18.71 -1.13
C ALA A 36 -16.36 -18.63 -2.13
N VAL A 37 -16.49 -19.37 -3.21
CA VAL A 37 -15.50 -19.38 -4.30
C VAL A 37 -16.11 -18.88 -5.60
N VAL A 38 -15.27 -18.36 -6.47
CA VAL A 38 -15.67 -17.96 -7.82
C VAL A 38 -15.80 -19.23 -8.69
N THR A 39 -16.90 -19.33 -9.42
CA THR A 39 -17.12 -20.42 -10.37
C THR A 39 -16.03 -20.45 -11.43
N ASN A 40 -15.43 -21.62 -11.62
CA ASN A 40 -14.41 -21.85 -12.63
C ASN A 40 -15.01 -22.19 -14.00
N SER A 41 -14.21 -22.07 -15.05
CA SER A 41 -14.55 -22.53 -16.40
C SER A 41 -14.69 -24.05 -16.45
N PHE A 42 -15.39 -24.58 -17.46
CA PHE A 42 -15.53 -26.03 -17.66
C PHE A 42 -14.18 -26.76 -17.77
N GLY A 43 -13.17 -26.15 -18.36
CA GLY A 43 -11.82 -26.67 -18.50
C GLY A 43 -11.02 -26.82 -17.21
N SER A 44 -11.47 -26.23 -16.08
CA SER A 44 -10.72 -26.22 -14.82
C SER A 44 -11.01 -27.45 -13.95
N ASN A 45 -10.04 -27.80 -13.07
CA ASN A 45 -10.18 -28.79 -12.00
C ASN A 45 -10.47 -30.22 -12.50
N TRP A 46 -9.93 -30.59 -13.67
CA TRP A 46 -9.92 -31.94 -14.14
C TRP A 46 -8.77 -32.75 -13.52
N PHE A 47 -8.99 -34.05 -13.34
CA PHE A 47 -7.96 -34.96 -12.86
C PHE A 47 -8.04 -36.31 -13.59
N LEU A 48 -6.88 -36.93 -13.69
CA LEU A 48 -6.72 -38.31 -14.18
C LEU A 48 -5.95 -39.08 -13.10
N GLY A 49 -6.38 -40.29 -12.78
CA GLY A 49 -5.71 -41.08 -11.77
C GLY A 49 -5.63 -42.55 -12.10
N VAL A 50 -4.68 -43.19 -11.43
CA VAL A 50 -4.48 -44.63 -11.47
C VAL A 50 -4.21 -45.15 -10.07
N ASN A 51 -4.92 -46.20 -9.66
CA ASN A 51 -4.74 -46.87 -8.38
C ASN A 51 -4.52 -48.36 -8.63
N ALA A 52 -3.66 -48.98 -7.83
CA ALA A 52 -3.45 -50.41 -7.80
C ALA A 52 -3.67 -50.94 -6.37
N GLY A 53 -4.10 -52.15 -6.25
CA GLY A 53 -4.40 -52.73 -4.95
C GLY A 53 -4.89 -54.15 -5.02
N VAL A 54 -5.82 -54.46 -4.15
CA VAL A 54 -6.40 -55.80 -4.04
C VAL A 54 -7.93 -55.73 -4.03
N ASN A 55 -8.53 -56.71 -4.70
CA ASN A 55 -9.95 -57.02 -4.64
C ASN A 55 -10.20 -58.18 -3.69
N LEU A 56 -11.29 -58.11 -2.97
CA LEU A 56 -11.77 -59.12 -2.05
C LEU A 56 -13.22 -59.43 -2.44
N TYR A 57 -13.43 -60.57 -3.09
CA TYR A 57 -14.76 -60.97 -3.51
C TYR A 57 -15.53 -61.63 -2.37
N ASN A 58 -16.78 -61.21 -2.16
CA ASN A 58 -17.70 -61.76 -1.17
C ASN A 58 -19.01 -62.12 -1.87
N GLY A 59 -19.16 -63.40 -2.18
CA GLY A 59 -20.34 -63.97 -2.85
C GLY A 59 -20.79 -65.23 -2.19
N VAL A 60 -21.45 -66.11 -2.98
CA VAL A 60 -21.82 -67.41 -2.50
C VAL A 60 -20.61 -68.34 -2.53
N PHE A 61 -20.10 -68.66 -1.33
CA PHE A 61 -18.99 -69.61 -1.18
C PHE A 61 -19.49 -71.01 -0.92
N MET A 62 -18.86 -72.02 -1.55
CA MET A 62 -19.09 -73.38 -1.23
C MET A 62 -18.25 -73.86 -0.03
N ASN A 63 -18.87 -74.60 0.88
CA ASN A 63 -18.17 -75.35 1.96
C ASN A 63 -17.29 -74.52 2.97
N GLY A 64 -17.75 -73.38 3.42
CA GLY A 64 -17.11 -72.72 4.55
C GLY A 64 -15.76 -72.00 4.24
N GLU A 65 -15.52 -71.66 2.99
CA GLU A 65 -14.35 -70.86 2.57
C GLU A 65 -14.35 -69.49 3.19
N SER A 66 -13.18 -68.95 3.46
CA SER A 66 -13.00 -67.61 4.01
C SER A 66 -12.94 -66.57 2.87
N VAL A 67 -13.56 -65.40 3.10
CA VAL A 67 -13.48 -64.27 2.16
C VAL A 67 -12.04 -63.90 1.83
N PHE A 68 -11.11 -64.10 2.76
CA PHE A 68 -9.68 -63.77 2.56
C PHE A 68 -8.95 -64.76 1.63
N GLU A 69 -9.57 -65.89 1.26
CA GLU A 69 -9.03 -66.82 0.28
C GLU A 69 -9.32 -66.35 -1.17
N HIS A 70 -10.18 -65.33 -1.34
CA HIS A 70 -10.61 -64.77 -2.63
C HIS A 70 -10.02 -63.41 -2.91
N VAL A 71 -8.74 -63.24 -2.62
CA VAL A 71 -7.98 -62.00 -2.89
C VAL A 71 -7.39 -62.03 -4.28
N SER A 72 -7.59 -60.97 -5.05
CA SER A 72 -7.06 -60.81 -6.41
C SER A 72 -6.52 -59.39 -6.62
N PRO A 73 -5.63 -59.18 -7.60
CA PRO A 73 -5.12 -57.86 -7.89
C PRO A 73 -6.21 -56.94 -8.47
N ALA A 74 -6.16 -55.66 -8.07
CA ALA A 74 -7.03 -54.60 -8.52
C ALA A 74 -6.25 -53.51 -9.28
N LEU A 75 -6.86 -52.98 -10.33
CA LEU A 75 -6.41 -51.81 -11.05
C LEU A 75 -7.59 -50.88 -11.32
N ASN A 76 -7.47 -49.61 -10.94
CA ASN A 76 -8.46 -48.60 -11.26
C ASN A 76 -7.80 -47.48 -12.09
N VAL A 77 -8.47 -47.08 -13.17
CA VAL A 77 -8.11 -45.92 -13.96
C VAL A 77 -9.33 -45.01 -14.04
N TYR A 78 -9.15 -43.75 -13.79
CA TYR A 78 -10.29 -42.81 -13.74
C TYR A 78 -9.93 -41.44 -14.24
N VAL A 79 -10.93 -40.75 -14.79
CA VAL A 79 -10.91 -39.33 -15.13
C VAL A 79 -12.08 -38.66 -14.45
N GLY A 80 -11.85 -37.50 -13.90
CA GLY A 80 -12.91 -36.79 -13.21
C GLY A 80 -12.72 -35.28 -13.18
N LYS A 81 -13.67 -34.62 -12.57
CA LYS A 81 -13.73 -33.19 -12.48
C LYS A 81 -14.36 -32.73 -11.17
N TRP A 82 -13.74 -31.76 -10.55
CA TRP A 82 -14.35 -31.02 -9.46
C TRP A 82 -15.12 -29.80 -9.99
N HIS A 83 -16.43 -29.75 -9.72
CA HIS A 83 -17.29 -28.59 -10.07
C HIS A 83 -17.24 -27.50 -9.03
N THR A 84 -17.22 -27.91 -7.78
CA THR A 84 -17.04 -27.04 -6.60
C THR A 84 -15.95 -27.63 -5.73
N PRO A 85 -15.45 -26.92 -4.73
CA PRO A 85 -14.49 -27.50 -3.78
C PRO A 85 -15.00 -28.75 -3.06
N GLY A 86 -16.31 -28.85 -2.88
CA GLY A 86 -16.94 -29.93 -2.15
C GLY A 86 -17.59 -31.03 -3.00
N PHE A 87 -17.83 -30.79 -4.31
CA PHE A 87 -18.52 -31.70 -5.19
C PHE A 87 -17.80 -31.91 -6.51
N GLY A 88 -17.61 -33.17 -6.88
CA GLY A 88 -17.04 -33.58 -8.14
C GLY A 88 -17.69 -34.88 -8.64
N TRP A 89 -17.26 -35.28 -9.80
CA TRP A 89 -17.61 -36.61 -10.36
C TRP A 89 -16.40 -37.26 -11.04
N ARG A 90 -16.44 -38.58 -11.19
CA ARG A 90 -15.48 -39.33 -12.00
C ARG A 90 -16.16 -40.44 -12.82
N ILE A 91 -15.55 -40.73 -13.94
CA ILE A 91 -15.77 -41.98 -14.69
C ILE A 91 -14.55 -42.85 -14.40
N ALA A 92 -14.80 -44.07 -13.99
CA ALA A 92 -13.75 -44.99 -13.61
C ALA A 92 -13.93 -46.37 -14.28
N TYR A 93 -12.79 -46.97 -14.55
CA TYR A 93 -12.64 -48.36 -14.89
C TYR A 93 -11.94 -49.05 -13.74
N GLN A 94 -12.59 -50.07 -13.17
CA GLN A 94 -12.02 -50.98 -12.21
C GLN A 94 -11.93 -52.37 -12.86
N GLY A 95 -10.73 -52.95 -12.91
CA GLY A 95 -10.53 -54.19 -13.62
C GLY A 95 -9.40 -55.05 -13.08
N LEU A 96 -9.00 -55.98 -13.84
CA LEU A 96 -8.12 -57.10 -13.82
C LEU A 96 -8.88 -58.40 -13.55
N ASN A 97 -8.74 -59.02 -12.40
CA ASN A 97 -9.31 -60.31 -12.11
C ASN A 97 -10.07 -60.29 -10.79
N ILE A 98 -11.06 -61.16 -10.67
CA ILE A 98 -11.65 -61.53 -9.40
C ILE A 98 -11.46 -63.04 -9.23
N GLN A 99 -11.21 -63.47 -8.01
CA GLN A 99 -11.14 -64.91 -7.69
C GLN A 99 -12.48 -65.31 -7.09
N THR A 100 -13.24 -66.10 -7.88
CA THR A 100 -14.58 -66.51 -7.47
C THR A 100 -14.59 -67.94 -6.87
N TYR A 101 -13.52 -68.70 -7.11
CA TYR A 101 -13.35 -70.08 -6.60
C TYR A 101 -11.95 -70.29 -6.02
N LYS A 102 -11.85 -71.23 -5.08
CA LYS A 102 -10.60 -71.56 -4.39
C LYS A 102 -9.53 -72.14 -5.30
N ASP A 103 -9.92 -72.89 -6.36
CA ASP A 103 -9.05 -73.61 -7.30
C ASP A 103 -8.68 -72.71 -8.52
N PHE A 104 -8.13 -71.51 -8.31
CA PHE A 104 -7.38 -70.71 -9.31
C PHE A 104 -8.05 -70.38 -10.64
N ASP A 105 -9.35 -70.33 -10.74
CA ASP A 105 -9.99 -69.77 -11.94
C ASP A 105 -10.02 -68.25 -11.84
N HIS A 106 -9.02 -67.62 -12.47
CA HIS A 106 -8.98 -66.18 -12.61
C HIS A 106 -10.06 -65.76 -13.60
N THR A 107 -11.16 -65.27 -13.08
CA THR A 107 -12.21 -64.63 -13.87
C THR A 107 -11.84 -63.19 -14.17
N MET A 108 -11.76 -62.86 -15.47
CA MET A 108 -11.58 -61.52 -15.89
C MET A 108 -12.76 -60.66 -15.40
N TYR A 109 -12.47 -59.56 -14.70
CA TYR A 109 -13.45 -58.63 -14.17
C TYR A 109 -13.24 -57.25 -14.78
N MET A 110 -14.33 -56.57 -15.11
CA MET A 110 -14.35 -55.18 -15.54
C MET A 110 -15.58 -54.50 -14.95
N ASN A 111 -15.42 -53.29 -14.49
CA ASN A 111 -16.49 -52.44 -13.99
C ASN A 111 -16.28 -51.00 -14.47
N PHE A 112 -17.21 -50.52 -15.28
CA PHE A 112 -17.26 -49.12 -15.71
C PHE A 112 -18.32 -48.42 -14.89
N HIS A 113 -17.92 -47.34 -14.18
CA HIS A 113 -18.85 -46.66 -13.30
C HIS A 113 -18.68 -45.16 -13.32
N PHE A 114 -19.76 -44.45 -13.01
CA PHE A 114 -19.81 -43.02 -12.80
C PHE A 114 -20.10 -42.77 -11.33
N ASP A 115 -19.22 -41.97 -10.68
CA ASP A 115 -19.30 -41.67 -9.26
C ASP A 115 -19.55 -40.19 -9.03
N ALA A 116 -20.44 -39.87 -8.09
CA ALA A 116 -20.56 -38.60 -7.45
C ALA A 116 -19.66 -38.54 -6.20
N MET A 117 -18.81 -37.56 -6.11
CA MET A 117 -17.75 -37.44 -5.12
C MET A 117 -17.97 -36.22 -4.21
N PHE A 118 -17.78 -36.39 -2.91
CA PHE A 118 -18.01 -35.32 -1.91
C PHE A 118 -16.76 -35.12 -1.05
N ASN A 119 -16.10 -33.97 -1.18
CA ASN A 119 -14.97 -33.63 -0.30
C ASN A 119 -15.52 -33.07 1.01
N LEU A 120 -15.64 -33.92 2.04
CA LEU A 120 -16.23 -33.57 3.32
C LEU A 120 -15.50 -32.41 4.02
N ARG A 121 -14.18 -32.37 3.91
CA ARG A 121 -13.42 -31.31 4.55
C ARG A 121 -13.69 -29.94 3.95
N ASN A 122 -13.86 -29.87 2.64
CA ASN A 122 -14.22 -28.64 1.97
C ASN A 122 -15.71 -28.29 2.19
N LEU A 123 -16.58 -29.26 2.35
CA LEU A 123 -18.00 -29.02 2.67
C LEU A 123 -18.21 -28.51 4.09
N ILE A 124 -17.44 -29.01 5.07
CA ILE A 124 -17.62 -28.68 6.49
C ILE A 124 -16.85 -27.43 6.88
N TYR A 125 -15.62 -27.26 6.40
CA TYR A 125 -14.69 -26.22 6.84
C TYR A 125 -14.42 -25.13 5.79
N GLY A 126 -15.15 -25.15 4.66
CA GLY A 126 -14.90 -24.24 3.55
C GLY A 126 -13.66 -24.60 2.73
N TYR A 127 -13.43 -23.87 1.64
CA TYR A 127 -12.29 -24.08 0.75
C TYR A 127 -11.02 -23.43 1.34
N ASP A 128 -9.92 -24.20 1.29
CA ASP A 128 -8.58 -23.72 1.65
C ASP A 128 -7.58 -24.29 0.62
N GLU A 129 -6.90 -23.39 -0.10
CA GLU A 129 -5.93 -23.75 -1.15
C GLU A 129 -4.73 -24.55 -0.58
N ASN A 130 -4.38 -24.34 0.68
CA ASN A 130 -3.24 -24.97 1.34
C ASN A 130 -3.60 -26.30 2.03
N ARG A 131 -4.85 -26.75 1.92
CA ARG A 131 -5.28 -27.98 2.54
C ARG A 131 -4.72 -29.18 1.80
N ILE A 132 -3.88 -29.94 2.50
CA ILE A 132 -3.18 -31.11 1.96
C ILE A 132 -3.97 -32.41 2.07
N TRP A 133 -4.97 -32.52 2.96
CA TRP A 133 -5.70 -33.75 3.20
C TRP A 133 -7.18 -33.58 2.93
N GLY A 134 -7.73 -34.51 2.10
CA GLY A 134 -9.14 -34.64 1.77
C GLY A 134 -9.71 -35.98 2.14
N ILE A 135 -10.95 -35.99 2.66
CA ILE A 135 -11.76 -37.18 2.91
C ILE A 135 -12.91 -37.10 1.93
N ILE A 136 -12.98 -38.08 1.00
CA ILE A 136 -13.85 -37.99 -0.16
C ILE A 136 -14.66 -39.28 -0.26
N PRO A 137 -15.81 -39.42 0.41
CA PRO A 137 -16.78 -40.45 0.11
C PRO A 137 -17.34 -40.25 -1.29
N TYR A 138 -17.72 -41.36 -1.91
CA TYR A 138 -18.41 -41.36 -3.21
C TYR A 138 -19.47 -42.45 -3.29
N VAL A 139 -20.42 -42.20 -4.16
CA VAL A 139 -21.44 -43.18 -4.56
C VAL A 139 -21.59 -43.13 -6.08
N GLY A 140 -21.82 -44.24 -6.68
CA GLY A 140 -21.90 -44.34 -8.13
C GLY A 140 -22.72 -45.52 -8.65
N VAL A 141 -22.98 -45.47 -9.92
CA VAL A 141 -23.64 -46.54 -10.66
C VAL A 141 -22.79 -46.95 -11.86
N GLY A 142 -22.84 -48.21 -12.22
CA GLY A 142 -22.02 -48.71 -13.32
C GLY A 142 -22.52 -49.98 -13.91
N TRP A 143 -21.69 -50.52 -14.76
CA TRP A 143 -21.86 -51.84 -15.38
C TRP A 143 -20.61 -52.68 -15.14
N ALA A 144 -20.80 -53.81 -14.49
CA ALA A 144 -19.75 -54.79 -14.25
C ALA A 144 -19.93 -56.00 -15.19
N GLY A 145 -18.83 -56.45 -15.75
CA GLY A 145 -18.79 -57.64 -16.59
C GLY A 145 -17.73 -58.62 -16.10
N ARG A 146 -18.00 -59.89 -16.25
CA ARG A 146 -17.04 -60.99 -16.06
C ARG A 146 -16.94 -61.83 -17.31
N ASN A 147 -15.77 -62.41 -17.57
CA ASN A 147 -15.55 -63.39 -18.62
C ASN A 147 -14.77 -64.57 -18.04
N GLU A 148 -15.36 -65.72 -18.10
CA GLU A 148 -14.70 -67.00 -17.74
C GLU A 148 -13.84 -67.45 -18.91
N MET A 149 -12.52 -67.46 -18.76
CA MET A 149 -11.58 -67.76 -19.84
C MET A 149 -11.56 -69.26 -20.25
N ASN A 150 -12.15 -70.11 -19.45
CA ASN A 150 -11.97 -71.59 -19.61
C ASN A 150 -13.23 -72.38 -19.89
N HIS A 151 -14.37 -71.78 -20.22
CA HIS A 151 -15.60 -72.48 -20.57
C HIS A 151 -15.97 -72.33 -22.07
N GLU A 152 -16.48 -73.36 -22.69
CA GLU A 152 -16.92 -73.39 -24.12
C GLU A 152 -18.04 -72.39 -24.45
N ASP A 153 -18.74 -71.87 -23.42
CA ASP A 153 -19.71 -70.78 -23.52
C ASP A 153 -19.11 -69.46 -23.06
N SER A 154 -18.02 -68.99 -23.68
CA SER A 154 -17.33 -67.80 -23.35
C SER A 154 -18.09 -66.54 -23.78
N GLY A 155 -18.99 -66.05 -22.94
CA GLY A 155 -19.70 -64.80 -23.12
C GLY A 155 -19.47 -63.86 -21.91
N ILE A 156 -19.37 -62.54 -22.17
CA ILE A 156 -19.33 -61.57 -21.09
C ILE A 156 -20.68 -61.52 -20.39
N GLN A 157 -20.68 -61.94 -19.11
CA GLN A 157 -21.86 -61.77 -18.25
C GLN A 157 -21.86 -60.49 -17.56
N GLY A 158 -22.87 -59.61 -17.82
CA GLY A 158 -22.96 -58.26 -17.28
C GLY A 158 -23.97 -58.15 -16.15
N SER A 159 -23.69 -57.19 -15.27
CA SER A 159 -24.56 -56.75 -14.17
C SER A 159 -24.50 -55.23 -14.00
N ILE A 160 -25.61 -54.64 -13.63
CA ILE A 160 -25.60 -53.32 -13.10
C ILE A 160 -24.83 -53.35 -11.76
N SER A 161 -23.95 -52.40 -11.55
CA SER A 161 -23.18 -52.24 -10.30
C SER A 161 -23.60 -50.99 -9.56
N ALA A 162 -23.70 -51.08 -8.24
CA ALA A 162 -23.77 -49.92 -7.37
C ALA A 162 -22.43 -49.79 -6.63
N ASN A 163 -21.78 -48.64 -6.80
CA ASN A 163 -20.43 -48.40 -6.34
C ASN A 163 -20.45 -47.43 -5.19
N PHE A 164 -19.63 -47.65 -4.18
CA PHE A 164 -19.44 -46.74 -3.06
C PHE A 164 -18.02 -46.86 -2.53
N GLY A 165 -17.55 -45.83 -1.87
CA GLY A 165 -16.22 -45.88 -1.26
C GLY A 165 -15.79 -44.60 -0.60
N LEU A 166 -14.58 -44.67 -0.09
CA LEU A 166 -13.93 -43.57 0.63
C LEU A 166 -12.51 -43.41 0.10
N ILE A 167 -12.21 -42.22 -0.40
CA ILE A 167 -10.87 -41.84 -0.80
C ILE A 167 -10.28 -40.91 0.26
N ASN A 168 -9.13 -41.31 0.82
CA ASN A 168 -8.23 -40.41 1.56
C ASN A 168 -7.22 -39.86 0.57
N SER A 169 -7.32 -38.57 0.26
CA SER A 169 -6.47 -37.91 -0.72
C SER A 169 -5.48 -36.99 -0.01
N ILE A 170 -4.20 -37.16 -0.34
CA ILE A 170 -3.10 -36.33 0.21
C ILE A 170 -2.47 -35.59 -0.96
N SER A 171 -2.62 -34.27 -0.98
CA SER A 171 -2.02 -33.39 -1.98
C SER A 171 -0.54 -33.21 -1.70
N VAL A 172 0.32 -33.84 -2.49
CA VAL A 172 1.78 -33.73 -2.39
C VAL A 172 2.32 -32.53 -3.18
N SER A 173 1.52 -32.03 -4.12
CA SER A 173 1.77 -30.78 -4.83
C SER A 173 0.48 -30.19 -5.36
N LYS A 174 0.54 -29.03 -5.99
CA LYS A 174 -0.63 -28.40 -6.63
C LYS A 174 -1.29 -29.33 -7.66
N HIS A 175 -0.51 -30.17 -8.34
CA HIS A 175 -0.97 -31.02 -9.44
C HIS A 175 -1.04 -32.49 -9.10
N TRP A 176 -0.46 -32.95 -7.98
CA TRP A 176 -0.38 -34.37 -7.65
C TRP A 176 -1.01 -34.68 -6.31
N ASP A 177 -1.91 -35.68 -6.31
CA ASP A 177 -2.46 -36.25 -5.10
C ASP A 177 -2.05 -37.73 -5.00
N VAL A 178 -1.76 -38.20 -3.80
CA VAL A 178 -1.65 -39.62 -3.45
C VAL A 178 -2.96 -40.01 -2.79
N ASN A 179 -3.55 -41.10 -3.27
CA ASN A 179 -4.85 -41.56 -2.82
C ASN A 179 -4.75 -42.94 -2.17
N ILE A 180 -5.46 -43.11 -1.05
CA ILE A 180 -5.76 -44.39 -0.45
C ILE A 180 -7.28 -44.55 -0.58
N GLU A 181 -7.73 -45.57 -1.32
CA GLU A 181 -9.13 -45.77 -1.62
C GLU A 181 -9.62 -47.12 -1.08
N LEU A 182 -10.70 -47.07 -0.31
CA LEU A 182 -11.49 -48.23 0.08
C LEU A 182 -12.79 -48.20 -0.72
N ALA A 183 -13.07 -49.23 -1.47
CA ALA A 183 -14.23 -49.31 -2.36
C ALA A 183 -15.06 -50.52 -2.08
N GLY A 184 -16.36 -50.40 -2.36
CA GLY A 184 -17.32 -51.52 -2.37
C GLY A 184 -18.21 -51.47 -3.61
N VAL A 185 -18.47 -52.59 -4.18
CA VAL A 185 -19.34 -52.77 -5.34
C VAL A 185 -20.41 -53.81 -5.02
N PHE A 186 -21.67 -53.41 -5.12
CA PHE A 186 -22.80 -54.31 -5.07
C PHE A 186 -23.09 -54.79 -6.49
N LEU A 187 -23.21 -56.13 -6.62
CA LEU A 187 -23.47 -56.83 -7.87
C LEU A 187 -24.75 -57.65 -7.76
N ARG A 188 -25.30 -58.06 -8.91
CA ARG A 188 -26.43 -58.98 -8.95
C ARG A 188 -26.03 -60.30 -8.30
N ASN A 189 -26.98 -60.96 -7.60
CA ASN A 189 -26.84 -62.33 -7.11
C ASN A 189 -26.46 -63.28 -8.25
N GLY A 190 -25.48 -64.14 -8.01
CA GLY A 190 -24.96 -65.09 -8.98
C GLY A 190 -24.05 -64.45 -10.04
N PHE A 191 -23.50 -63.26 -9.78
CA PHE A 191 -22.46 -62.65 -10.64
C PHE A 191 -21.22 -63.57 -10.72
N SER A 192 -20.92 -64.33 -9.67
CA SER A 192 -19.86 -65.35 -9.67
C SER A 192 -20.11 -66.58 -10.58
N GLY A 193 -21.33 -66.78 -11.10
CA GLY A 193 -21.72 -67.95 -11.81
C GLY A 193 -22.34 -69.03 -10.91
N VAL A 194 -22.30 -68.86 -9.60
CA VAL A 194 -22.93 -69.75 -8.64
C VAL A 194 -24.33 -69.26 -8.29
N SER A 195 -25.35 -69.94 -8.72
CA SER A 195 -26.74 -69.65 -8.38
C SER A 195 -27.14 -70.41 -7.13
N GLY A 196 -27.60 -69.70 -6.07
CA GLY A 196 -28.17 -70.50 -4.98
C GLY A 196 -28.27 -69.98 -3.61
N SER A 197 -28.15 -68.66 -3.40
CA SER A 197 -28.41 -68.07 -2.09
C SER A 197 -29.12 -66.72 -2.17
N SER A 198 -29.87 -66.38 -1.17
CA SER A 198 -30.65 -65.14 -1.03
C SER A 198 -29.82 -63.91 -0.73
N GLY A 199 -28.58 -63.78 -1.23
CA GLY A 199 -27.68 -62.67 -1.01
C GLY A 199 -27.35 -61.88 -2.29
N HIS A 200 -26.69 -60.77 -2.16
CA HIS A 200 -26.06 -60.00 -3.24
C HIS A 200 -24.57 -60.28 -3.24
N ASP A 201 -23.98 -60.39 -4.42
CA ASP A 201 -22.53 -60.48 -4.56
C ASP A 201 -21.91 -59.07 -4.29
N MET A 202 -20.82 -59.07 -3.58
CA MET A 202 -20.11 -57.85 -3.23
C MET A 202 -18.62 -57.99 -3.55
N LEU A 203 -18.04 -56.91 -4.05
CA LEU A 203 -16.60 -56.79 -4.21
C LEU A 203 -16.10 -55.63 -3.34
N PHE A 204 -15.18 -55.92 -2.45
CA PHE A 204 -14.44 -54.88 -1.72
C PHE A 204 -13.06 -54.72 -2.32
N SER A 205 -12.53 -53.50 -2.30
CA SER A 205 -11.16 -53.25 -2.73
C SER A 205 -10.47 -52.24 -1.85
N ALA A 206 -9.15 -52.44 -1.70
CA ALA A 206 -8.25 -51.52 -1.04
C ALA A 206 -7.13 -51.17 -2.02
N ASN A 207 -7.02 -49.90 -2.34
CA ASN A 207 -6.15 -49.42 -3.40
C ASN A 207 -5.31 -48.24 -2.93
N VAL A 208 -4.11 -48.15 -3.49
CA VAL A 208 -3.25 -46.97 -3.37
C VAL A 208 -2.89 -46.49 -4.78
N GLY A 209 -2.85 -45.18 -4.96
CA GLY A 209 -2.54 -44.65 -6.28
C GLY A 209 -2.27 -43.17 -6.29
N VAL A 210 -2.21 -42.64 -7.49
CA VAL A 210 -1.92 -41.22 -7.72
C VAL A 210 -2.93 -40.62 -8.68
N ALA A 211 -3.20 -39.33 -8.47
CA ALA A 211 -4.01 -38.54 -9.38
C ALA A 211 -3.25 -37.29 -9.81
N TYR A 212 -3.28 -37.00 -11.10
CA TYR A 212 -2.74 -35.78 -11.69
C TYR A 212 -3.86 -34.79 -12.00
N LYS A 213 -3.78 -33.59 -11.45
CA LYS A 213 -4.71 -32.50 -11.70
C LYS A 213 -4.15 -31.59 -12.79
N PHE A 214 -4.92 -31.34 -13.83
CA PHE A 214 -4.48 -30.58 -14.98
C PHE A 214 -5.34 -29.35 -15.24
N ASN A 215 -4.85 -28.44 -16.09
CA ASN A 215 -5.40 -27.12 -16.35
C ASN A 215 -5.34 -26.21 -15.11
N LYS A 216 -6.31 -25.31 -14.96
CA LYS A 216 -6.41 -24.48 -13.74
C LYS A 216 -6.86 -25.38 -12.57
N VAL A 217 -6.03 -25.48 -11.54
CA VAL A 217 -6.30 -26.23 -10.32
C VAL A 217 -6.64 -25.26 -9.19
N GLY A 218 -7.71 -25.59 -8.45
CA GLY A 218 -8.18 -24.79 -7.33
C GLY A 218 -9.21 -23.73 -7.72
N TRP A 219 -9.63 -22.94 -6.75
CA TRP A 219 -10.63 -21.89 -6.90
C TRP A 219 -10.11 -20.59 -6.32
N ASP A 220 -10.50 -19.48 -6.92
CA ASP A 220 -10.31 -18.17 -6.34
C ASP A 220 -11.42 -17.90 -5.33
N ASN A 221 -11.11 -17.38 -4.16
CA ASN A 221 -12.11 -16.97 -3.19
C ASN A 221 -12.94 -15.80 -3.72
N ALA A 222 -14.23 -15.80 -3.42
CA ALA A 222 -15.12 -14.70 -3.78
C ALA A 222 -14.78 -13.46 -2.95
N VAL A 223 -14.86 -12.28 -3.58
CA VAL A 223 -14.67 -11.01 -2.88
C VAL A 223 -15.76 -10.80 -1.84
N ASP A 224 -15.38 -10.40 -0.66
CA ASP A 224 -16.32 -9.97 0.38
C ASP A 224 -16.74 -8.52 0.11
N VAL A 225 -17.81 -8.35 -0.66
CA VAL A 225 -18.30 -7.04 -1.08
C VAL A 225 -18.68 -6.15 0.12
N PRO A 226 -19.38 -6.62 1.15
CA PRO A 226 -19.64 -5.81 2.35
C PRO A 226 -18.38 -5.33 3.06
N ALA A 227 -17.39 -6.22 3.25
CA ALA A 227 -16.12 -5.84 3.87
C ALA A 227 -15.35 -4.84 3.00
N LEU A 228 -15.34 -5.03 1.69
CA LEU A 228 -14.72 -4.10 0.74
C LEU A 228 -15.41 -2.74 0.75
N GLN A 229 -16.76 -2.71 0.81
CA GLN A 229 -17.53 -1.46 0.94
C GLN A 229 -17.21 -0.73 2.24
N ALA A 230 -17.07 -1.45 3.36
CA ALA A 230 -16.70 -0.85 4.64
C ALA A 230 -15.32 -0.17 4.58
N ILE A 231 -14.34 -0.81 3.93
CA ILE A 231 -13.00 -0.22 3.70
C ILE A 231 -13.09 1.07 2.88
N TYR A 232 -13.89 1.07 1.79
CA TYR A 232 -14.07 2.27 0.97
C TYR A 232 -14.78 3.40 1.71
N ILE A 233 -15.81 3.08 2.50
CA ILE A 233 -16.53 4.08 3.30
C ILE A 233 -15.57 4.70 4.32
N ALA A 234 -14.80 3.90 5.04
CA ALA A 234 -13.82 4.40 6.01
C ALA A 234 -12.77 5.31 5.34
N ALA A 235 -12.25 4.93 4.17
CA ALA A 235 -11.31 5.76 3.43
C ALA A 235 -11.92 7.07 2.91
N ILE A 236 -13.19 7.05 2.50
CA ILE A 236 -13.93 8.26 2.11
C ILE A 236 -14.12 9.18 3.31
N ASP A 237 -14.51 8.65 4.46
CA ASP A 237 -14.72 9.42 5.69
C ASP A 237 -13.42 10.09 6.16
N GLU A 238 -12.29 9.38 6.08
CA GLU A 238 -10.96 9.93 6.36
C GLU A 238 -10.61 11.08 5.41
N LEU A 239 -10.75 10.86 4.09
CA LEU A 239 -10.50 11.89 3.09
C LEU A 239 -11.42 13.12 3.24
N MET A 240 -12.67 12.91 3.66
CA MET A 240 -13.60 14.01 3.94
C MET A 240 -13.17 14.81 5.17
N SER A 241 -12.64 14.15 6.20
CA SER A 241 -12.06 14.81 7.37
C SER A 241 -10.86 15.67 6.97
N ASP A 242 -9.90 15.10 6.25
CA ASP A 242 -8.70 15.80 5.78
C ASP A 242 -9.04 17.01 4.89
N LEU A 243 -10.03 16.85 4.01
CA LEU A 243 -10.52 17.93 3.17
C LEU A 243 -11.13 19.07 4.00
N ASN A 244 -11.87 18.75 5.06
CA ASN A 244 -12.47 19.75 5.93
C ASN A 244 -11.38 20.50 6.73
N ASP A 245 -10.37 19.79 7.23
CA ASP A 245 -9.23 20.38 7.93
C ASP A 245 -8.41 21.29 7.00
N ALA A 246 -8.11 20.85 5.78
CA ALA A 246 -7.45 21.66 4.78
C ALA A 246 -8.25 22.91 4.39
N LYS A 247 -9.59 22.81 4.31
CA LYS A 247 -10.46 23.97 4.09
C LYS A 247 -10.44 24.95 5.26
N ALA A 248 -10.42 24.44 6.50
CA ALA A 248 -10.35 25.27 7.71
C ALA A 248 -9.01 26.04 7.76
N GLU A 249 -7.89 25.36 7.47
CA GLU A 249 -6.57 25.95 7.39
C GLU A 249 -6.48 27.02 6.28
N ASN A 250 -7.03 26.72 5.10
CA ASN A 250 -7.06 27.68 4.00
C ASN A 250 -7.86 28.94 4.35
N ASN A 251 -8.98 28.77 5.06
CA ASN A 251 -9.78 29.92 5.52
C ASN A 251 -9.00 30.75 6.57
N LYS A 252 -8.31 30.09 7.50
CA LYS A 252 -7.44 30.77 8.47
C LYS A 252 -6.34 31.55 7.75
N LEU A 253 -5.63 30.92 6.82
CA LEU A 253 -4.57 31.57 6.04
C LEU A 253 -5.07 32.78 5.25
N LYS A 254 -6.27 32.70 4.66
CA LYS A 254 -6.91 33.83 3.98
C LYS A 254 -7.21 34.99 4.94
N ASN A 255 -7.63 34.72 6.16
CA ASN A 255 -7.89 35.76 7.17
C ASN A 255 -6.60 36.38 7.66
N ASP A 256 -5.57 35.56 7.91
CA ASP A 256 -4.24 36.03 8.32
C ASP A 256 -3.61 36.92 7.21
N TYR A 257 -3.75 36.53 5.95
CA TYR A 257 -3.31 37.35 4.81
C TYR A 257 -4.04 38.70 4.74
N ARG A 258 -5.37 38.70 4.96
CA ARG A 258 -6.14 39.97 4.99
C ARG A 258 -5.71 40.86 6.13
N ALA A 259 -5.48 40.31 7.32
CA ALA A 259 -5.00 41.07 8.48
C ALA A 259 -3.61 41.67 8.20
N LEU A 260 -2.69 40.85 7.70
CA LEU A 260 -1.33 41.31 7.34
C LEU A 260 -1.37 42.41 6.27
N LYS A 261 -2.23 42.28 5.27
CA LYS A 261 -2.41 43.31 4.24
C LYS A 261 -2.90 44.63 4.84
N ASN A 262 -3.89 44.58 5.74
CA ASN A 262 -4.39 45.77 6.44
C ASN A 262 -3.32 46.45 7.28
N ASP A 263 -2.49 45.65 7.96
CA ASP A 263 -1.37 46.20 8.77
C ASP A 263 -0.28 46.80 7.90
N TYR A 264 0.01 46.19 6.75
CA TYR A 264 0.91 46.75 5.74
C TYR A 264 0.39 48.10 5.23
N ASP A 265 -0.91 48.19 4.86
CA ASP A 265 -1.52 49.42 4.36
C ASP A 265 -1.49 50.54 5.42
N LYS A 266 -1.77 50.20 6.70
CA LYS A 266 -1.64 51.14 7.82
C LYS A 266 -0.19 51.64 8.00
N LEU A 267 0.78 50.71 7.96
CA LEU A 267 2.19 51.03 8.09
C LEU A 267 2.66 51.91 6.93
N SER A 268 2.24 51.59 5.71
CA SER A 268 2.54 52.40 4.51
C SER A 268 1.99 53.82 4.63
N ASN A 269 0.73 53.97 5.07
CA ASN A 269 0.12 55.29 5.29
C ASN A 269 0.83 56.07 6.38
N ASN A 270 1.19 55.41 7.50
CA ASN A 270 1.94 56.05 8.59
C ASN A 270 3.32 56.51 8.12
N TYR A 271 3.99 55.70 7.28
CA TYR A 271 5.28 56.08 6.69
C TYR A 271 5.15 57.30 5.78
N ILE A 272 4.11 57.37 4.94
CA ILE A 272 3.85 58.55 4.08
C ILE A 272 3.60 59.79 4.92
N VAL A 273 2.80 59.66 5.99
CA VAL A 273 2.51 60.75 6.92
C VAL A 273 3.78 61.22 7.64
N LEU A 274 4.63 60.33 8.12
CA LEU A 274 5.90 60.64 8.75
C LEU A 274 6.87 61.35 7.78
N LYS A 275 6.93 60.86 6.54
CA LYS A 275 7.77 61.45 5.49
C LYS A 275 7.31 62.88 5.08
N SER A 276 6.01 63.17 5.22
CA SER A 276 5.45 64.48 4.89
C SER A 276 5.50 65.50 6.03
N LYS A 277 5.90 65.06 7.25
CA LYS A 277 6.00 66.00 8.39
C LYS A 277 7.27 66.82 8.29
N PRO A 278 7.19 68.21 8.45
CA PRO A 278 8.37 69.10 8.42
C PRO A 278 9.36 68.92 9.60
N ASN A 279 9.03 68.19 10.66
CA ASN A 279 9.85 67.91 11.83
C ASN A 279 10.94 66.87 11.66
N PHE A 280 11.12 66.32 10.49
CA PHE A 280 12.21 65.45 10.14
C PHE A 280 13.61 66.00 10.42
N LEU A 281 13.75 67.35 10.50
CA LEU A 281 14.98 68.02 10.72
C LEU A 281 15.39 68.25 12.21
N ASP A 282 14.56 67.75 13.16
CA ASP A 282 14.94 67.73 14.60
C ASP A 282 15.96 66.63 14.92
N VAL A 283 16.31 65.80 13.92
CA VAL A 283 17.31 64.75 14.07
C VAL A 283 18.70 65.36 13.89
N LYS A 284 19.55 65.19 14.90
CA LYS A 284 20.96 65.57 14.81
C LYS A 284 21.71 64.60 13.93
N GLU A 285 22.42 65.08 12.92
CA GLU A 285 23.28 64.28 12.06
C GLU A 285 24.73 64.43 12.49
N SER A 286 25.47 63.37 12.69
CA SER A 286 26.85 63.36 13.11
C SER A 286 27.78 62.93 11.98
N VAL A 287 28.72 63.78 11.63
CA VAL A 287 29.77 63.55 10.65
C VAL A 287 31.06 63.21 11.39
N PHE A 288 31.63 62.04 11.17
CA PHE A 288 32.82 61.54 11.85
C PHE A 288 34.11 61.80 11.06
N PHE A 289 35.20 62.05 11.76
CA PHE A 289 36.46 62.35 11.13
C PHE A 289 37.59 61.38 11.57
N ALA A 290 38.57 61.22 10.69
CA ALA A 290 39.80 60.52 11.03
C ALA A 290 40.60 61.30 12.06
N PHE A 291 41.53 60.60 12.74
CA PHE A 291 42.43 61.23 13.70
C PHE A 291 43.26 62.33 13.03
N GLY A 292 43.32 63.49 13.65
CA GLY A 292 44.06 64.68 13.16
C GLY A 292 43.55 65.25 11.82
N SER A 293 42.33 64.90 11.37
CA SER A 293 41.78 65.33 10.08
C SER A 293 40.45 66.05 10.23
N SER A 294 40.26 67.06 9.40
CA SER A 294 38.98 67.74 9.16
C SER A 294 38.37 67.41 7.79
N LYS A 295 39.00 66.43 7.04
CA LYS A 295 38.51 66.03 5.74
C LYS A 295 37.34 65.05 5.89
N ILE A 296 36.20 65.27 5.21
CA ILE A 296 35.06 64.38 5.19
C ILE A 296 35.47 63.04 4.53
N ALA A 297 35.32 61.95 5.28
CA ALA A 297 35.99 60.69 5.03
C ALA A 297 35.56 59.96 3.72
N SER A 298 34.30 60.07 3.34
CA SER A 298 33.80 59.31 2.17
C SER A 298 32.82 60.14 1.32
N LYS A 299 32.71 59.71 0.04
CA LYS A 299 31.70 60.23 -0.89
C LYS A 299 30.28 60.02 -0.38
N LYS A 300 30.05 58.89 0.30
CA LYS A 300 28.74 58.53 0.87
C LYS A 300 28.33 59.52 1.96
N GLU A 301 29.28 59.88 2.86
CA GLU A 301 29.03 60.80 3.96
C GLU A 301 28.76 62.22 3.44
N LYS A 302 29.48 62.62 2.42
CA LYS A 302 29.21 63.89 1.73
C LYS A 302 27.80 63.91 1.10
N LEU A 303 27.35 62.80 0.45
CA LEU A 303 25.99 62.72 -0.11
C LEU A 303 24.92 62.78 0.99
N ASN A 304 25.16 62.14 2.15
CA ASN A 304 24.22 62.22 3.28
C ASN A 304 24.08 63.66 3.79
N ILE A 305 25.20 64.39 3.92
CA ILE A 305 25.18 65.83 4.32
C ILE A 305 24.43 66.65 3.27
N GLU A 306 24.68 66.39 1.97
CA GLU A 306 24.00 67.13 0.89
C GLU A 306 22.48 66.81 0.88
N ALA A 307 22.07 65.59 1.15
CA ALA A 307 20.66 65.20 1.26
C ALA A 307 19.98 65.87 2.46
N TYR A 308 20.66 65.91 3.62
CA TYR A 308 20.17 66.59 4.80
C TYR A 308 20.06 68.09 4.54
N ALA A 309 21.06 68.67 3.90
CA ALA A 309 21.10 70.09 3.54
C ALA A 309 19.95 70.46 2.59
N LYS A 310 19.69 69.66 1.58
CA LYS A 310 18.60 69.88 0.62
C LYS A 310 17.24 69.86 1.31
N ALA A 311 17.01 68.88 2.20
CA ALA A 311 15.79 68.86 3.00
C ALA A 311 15.64 70.06 3.92
N ALA A 312 16.74 70.54 4.54
CA ALA A 312 16.74 71.71 5.38
C ALA A 312 16.47 73.01 4.58
N ALA A 313 17.06 73.10 3.40
CA ALA A 313 16.85 74.26 2.51
C ALA A 313 15.40 74.32 2.01
N GLU A 314 14.83 73.18 1.62
CA GLU A 314 13.41 73.00 1.20
C GLU A 314 12.44 73.36 2.34
N ALA A 315 12.82 73.05 3.60
CA ALA A 315 12.04 73.35 4.78
C ALA A 315 12.26 74.77 5.27
N GLY A 316 13.22 75.60 4.71
CA GLY A 316 13.56 76.93 5.11
C GLY A 316 14.18 77.06 6.51
N VAL A 317 14.84 75.96 6.95
CA VAL A 317 15.37 75.85 8.32
C VAL A 317 16.83 76.32 8.36
N ASN A 318 17.19 77.08 9.40
CA ASN A 318 18.57 77.43 9.67
C ASN A 318 19.28 76.30 10.41
N LEU A 319 20.51 76.01 10.03
CA LEU A 319 21.30 74.95 10.65
C LEU A 319 22.47 75.49 11.43
N ARG A 320 22.88 74.78 12.46
CA ARG A 320 24.16 74.99 13.11
C ARG A 320 25.01 73.76 13.07
N VAL A 321 26.31 73.92 12.95
CA VAL A 321 27.27 72.79 12.95
C VAL A 321 28.17 72.95 14.15
N VAL A 322 28.17 71.98 15.03
CA VAL A 322 28.95 71.98 16.27
C VAL A 322 30.13 71.03 16.11
N GLY A 323 31.35 71.61 16.18
CA GLY A 323 32.61 70.85 16.01
C GLY A 323 33.17 70.28 17.30
N TYR A 324 33.61 69.03 17.28
CA TYR A 324 34.22 68.36 18.42
C TYR A 324 35.52 67.64 18.03
N THR A 325 36.42 67.47 19.01
CA THR A 325 37.59 66.57 18.94
C THR A 325 37.57 65.59 20.10
N ASP A 326 38.40 64.58 20.03
CA ASP A 326 38.75 63.77 21.22
C ASP A 326 39.79 64.60 22.06
N ILE A 327 40.07 64.07 23.25
CA ILE A 327 40.95 64.70 24.25
C ILE A 327 42.47 64.50 23.98
N ILE A 328 42.85 64.04 22.77
CA ILE A 328 44.24 63.75 22.45
C ILE A 328 44.84 64.99 21.73
N GLY A 329 45.84 65.62 22.34
CA GLY A 329 46.50 66.79 21.82
C GLY A 329 46.46 67.95 22.80
N SER A 330 46.89 69.14 22.37
CA SER A 330 46.74 70.37 23.16
C SER A 330 45.32 70.96 22.93
N GLU A 331 44.75 71.58 23.94
CA GLU A 331 43.46 72.28 23.89
C GLU A 331 43.37 73.29 22.73
N GLU A 332 44.44 74.05 22.52
CA GLU A 332 44.51 75.00 21.43
C GLU A 332 44.47 74.37 20.05
N TYR A 333 45.23 73.27 19.86
CA TYR A 333 45.20 72.48 18.62
C TYR A 333 43.84 71.84 18.39
N ASN A 334 43.23 71.25 19.43
CA ASN A 334 41.95 70.63 19.35
C ASN A 334 40.80 71.62 19.06
N LYS A 335 40.88 72.85 19.61
CA LYS A 335 39.92 73.87 19.28
C LYS A 335 40.02 74.36 17.84
N GLY A 336 41.23 74.45 17.28
CA GLY A 336 41.44 74.71 15.84
C GLY A 336 40.91 73.62 14.97
N LEU A 337 41.19 72.32 15.30
CA LEU A 337 40.73 71.17 14.56
C LEU A 337 39.21 71.03 14.62
N ALA A 338 38.56 71.31 15.74
CA ALA A 338 37.11 71.33 15.87
C ALA A 338 36.45 72.36 14.96
N ALA A 339 37.06 73.55 14.89
CA ALA A 339 36.62 74.65 13.99
C ALA A 339 36.73 74.21 12.53
N ASP A 340 37.87 73.60 12.13
CA ASP A 340 38.07 73.12 10.75
C ASP A 340 37.08 72.02 10.35
N ARG A 341 36.73 71.13 11.27
CA ARG A 341 35.71 70.12 11.05
C ARG A 341 34.33 70.70 10.84
N ALA A 342 33.94 71.63 11.73
CA ALA A 342 32.66 72.28 11.62
C ALA A 342 32.56 73.12 10.33
N ASN A 343 33.62 73.80 9.96
CA ASN A 343 33.67 74.58 8.73
C ASN A 343 33.59 73.67 7.48
N ALA A 344 34.30 72.54 7.46
CA ALA A 344 34.25 71.66 6.34
C ALA A 344 32.82 71.11 6.08
N VAL A 345 32.05 70.83 7.14
CA VAL A 345 30.65 70.44 7.02
C VAL A 345 29.76 71.59 6.61
N ALA A 346 30.00 72.77 7.22
CA ALA A 346 29.24 74.00 6.92
C ALA A 346 29.38 74.42 5.46
N GLU A 347 30.56 74.25 4.87
CA GLU A 347 30.77 74.51 3.43
C GLU A 347 29.92 73.64 2.56
N VAL A 348 29.82 72.32 2.86
CA VAL A 348 28.96 71.41 2.12
C VAL A 348 27.48 71.77 2.26
N LEU A 349 27.02 72.11 3.46
CA LEU A 349 25.65 72.56 3.71
C LEU A 349 25.31 73.86 2.93
N LYS A 350 26.20 74.82 2.92
CA LYS A 350 26.03 76.08 2.16
C LYS A 350 26.02 75.81 0.65
N ALA A 351 26.93 74.96 0.16
CA ALA A 351 26.99 74.59 -1.24
C ALA A 351 25.73 73.85 -1.72
N ALA A 352 25.07 73.12 -0.80
CA ALA A 352 23.79 72.39 -1.07
C ALA A 352 22.54 73.29 -0.87
N GLY A 353 22.69 74.58 -0.62
CA GLY A 353 21.59 75.56 -0.67
C GLY A 353 21.07 76.07 0.72
N VAL A 354 21.67 75.68 1.83
CA VAL A 354 21.26 76.17 3.16
C VAL A 354 21.73 77.61 3.30
N LYS A 355 20.79 78.55 3.48
CA LYS A 355 21.09 80.00 3.52
C LYS A 355 21.87 80.45 4.75
N ASN A 356 21.50 79.91 5.92
CA ASN A 356 22.09 80.28 7.19
C ASN A 356 22.65 79.01 7.86
N VAL A 357 23.98 79.01 8.01
CA VAL A 357 24.71 77.96 8.72
C VAL A 357 25.59 78.57 9.76
N GLU A 358 25.25 78.39 11.03
CA GLU A 358 26.04 78.81 12.17
C GLU A 358 27.12 77.77 12.48
N VAL A 359 28.34 78.23 12.78
CA VAL A 359 29.43 77.35 13.20
C VAL A 359 29.71 77.55 14.67
N VAL A 360 29.60 76.49 15.46
CA VAL A 360 29.87 76.44 16.88
C VAL A 360 31.06 75.51 17.15
N VAL A 361 32.02 75.98 17.92
CA VAL A 361 33.22 75.23 18.25
C VAL A 361 33.19 74.85 19.72
N VAL A 362 33.09 73.59 20.03
CA VAL A 362 33.19 73.06 21.39
C VAL A 362 34.64 72.65 21.70
N GLY A 363 35.36 72.10 20.78
CA GLY A 363 36.69 71.54 20.99
C GLY A 363 36.69 70.13 21.56
N GLU A 364 37.38 69.92 22.64
CA GLU A 364 37.50 68.57 23.26
C GLU A 364 36.17 68.06 23.80
N SER A 365 35.95 66.77 23.59
CA SER A 365 34.80 66.07 24.11
C SER A 365 35.20 64.65 24.54
N ASP A 366 34.68 64.22 25.66
CA ASP A 366 34.76 62.85 26.18
C ASP A 366 33.39 62.24 26.38
N GLU A 367 32.35 62.77 25.71
CA GLU A 367 30.96 62.33 25.77
C GLU A 367 30.82 60.84 25.46
N TYR A 368 31.63 60.40 24.51
CA TYR A 368 31.63 58.97 24.15
C TYR A 368 32.90 58.29 24.64
N ARG A 369 32.74 57.09 25.29
CA ARG A 369 33.85 56.25 25.77
C ARG A 369 34.85 55.88 24.67
N ALA A 370 34.34 55.67 23.46
CA ALA A 370 35.18 55.42 22.30
C ALA A 370 35.64 56.73 21.70
N LYS A 371 36.93 57.07 21.86
CA LYS A 371 37.52 58.36 21.43
C LYS A 371 37.20 58.71 19.97
N MET A 372 37.12 57.69 19.08
CA MET A 372 36.81 57.95 17.68
C MET A 372 35.41 58.53 17.44
N LEU A 373 34.45 58.34 18.35
CA LEU A 373 33.10 58.93 18.28
C LEU A 373 33.08 60.42 18.74
N ASN A 374 34.08 60.90 19.41
CA ASN A 374 34.21 62.25 19.77
C ASN A 374 34.84 63.12 18.64
N ARG A 375 35.45 62.55 17.63
CA ARG A 375 35.96 63.20 16.43
C ARG A 375 34.86 63.44 15.42
N ARG A 376 33.97 64.40 15.72
CA ARG A 376 32.75 64.60 14.93
C ARG A 376 32.40 66.10 14.75
N ALA A 377 31.60 66.38 13.76
CA ALA A 377 30.79 67.55 13.69
C ALA A 377 29.31 67.22 13.70
N VAL A 378 28.51 67.83 14.48
CA VAL A 378 27.07 67.58 14.63
C VAL A 378 26.28 68.64 13.92
N ILE A 379 25.45 68.25 12.99
CA ILE A 379 24.51 69.15 12.31
C ILE A 379 23.22 69.16 13.11
N GLU A 380 22.70 70.27 13.47
CA GLU A 380 21.40 70.38 14.15
C GLU A 380 20.69 71.69 13.72
N VAL A 381 19.39 71.77 13.99
CA VAL A 381 18.60 72.93 13.70
C VAL A 381 19.07 74.09 14.63
N ALA A 382 19.36 75.24 14.05
CA ALA A 382 19.65 76.42 14.83
C ALA A 382 18.37 76.91 15.54
N LYS A 383 18.45 77.00 16.86
CA LYS A 383 17.33 77.49 17.69
C LYS A 383 17.20 78.96 17.60
#